data_f704cd73a0c15b5823869223570b7854
#
_entry.id   f704cd73a0c15b5823869223570b7854
#
_cell.length_a   1.000
_cell.length_b   1.000
_cell.length_c   1.000
_cell.angle_alpha   90.00
_cell.angle_beta   90.00
_cell.angle_gamma   90.00
#
_symmetry.space_group_name_H-M   'P 1'
#
loop_
_entity.id
_entity.type
_entity.pdbx_description
1 polymer ?
#
loop_
_entity_poly.entity_id
_entity_poly.type
_entity_poly.pdbx_seq_one_letter_code
_entity_poly.pdbx_strand_id
1 'polypeptide(L)'
;LAHFLEHMLFLGTQKSPGVDEYGAYMNDNGGYNNAYTAGDHTNYFYEINHNAFEGSLDRFAQFFIAPLFTEEFTEREMNAVQSEYQKNLENDSRRTYAIQSLFYRPGHPEQMFGTGSLETLGNVTRKELLDFYEAHYSADRMGLILMSNEPVDSLAVWARRHFAQIENRDIPQPRYPSDYLVDKPTFRLIQIEPVKDIRTLELEFDLPGFADTYLSKPGEMLMSLIGHEGAGSLLSLLKKENLATGLTASSYLATLDYGALSIRVELTPEGLESYRDVVKLCLSYIDMLQASASPAYHFQEQRTMAALNEIYSDKGEGAGAVSRHAGNLVKYSLEIVDRVPYLYGDEDPAPYHLLLSHLRRENMLVTLTAKGVPTTDTETHYGAQYSYSEDAAFYQELTHLPSRPELRLPEANPFIPAAVSIPVRAQSDDVLPLRVIDEPGLTLYHSLDTQFLRPKASLQYKFRFPLERMDLRFKVLLDMYTTCVNESLNELAYPARLAGLSYSFANGYEGVYFSINGYGGS
;
A
#
# COMPACT_ATOMS: atom_id res chain seq x y z
N LEU A 1 4.22 -10.43 21.38
CA LEU A 1 3.67 -11.77 21.62
C LEU A 1 2.81 -12.24 20.44
N ALA A 2 1.92 -11.39 19.87
CA ALA A 2 1.09 -11.75 18.72
C ALA A 2 1.90 -12.28 17.53
N HIS A 3 2.95 -11.56 17.12
CA HIS A 3 3.85 -11.97 16.04
C HIS A 3 4.58 -13.29 16.35
N PHE A 4 5.02 -13.47 17.58
CA PHE A 4 5.64 -14.72 17.99
C PHE A 4 4.65 -15.91 17.98
N LEU A 5 3.40 -15.70 18.39
CA LEU A 5 2.35 -16.70 18.30
C LEU A 5 2.03 -17.04 16.84
N GLU A 6 2.07 -16.06 15.94
CA GLU A 6 1.96 -16.30 14.48
C GLU A 6 2.96 -17.38 14.03
N HIS A 7 4.24 -17.24 14.37
CA HIS A 7 5.27 -18.22 14.06
C HIS A 7 4.99 -19.59 14.68
N MET A 8 4.57 -19.60 15.94
CA MET A 8 4.35 -20.85 16.70
C MET A 8 3.18 -21.68 16.19
N LEU A 9 2.19 -21.09 15.52
CA LEU A 9 1.05 -21.83 14.95
C LEU A 9 1.43 -22.77 13.80
N PHE A 10 2.54 -22.52 13.12
CA PHE A 10 3.05 -23.41 12.07
C PHE A 10 3.75 -24.68 12.60
N LEU A 11 4.03 -24.74 13.91
CA LEU A 11 4.94 -25.71 14.52
C LEU A 11 4.25 -26.83 15.30
N GLY A 12 3.43 -27.58 14.60
CA GLY A 12 2.79 -28.76 15.16
C GLY A 12 1.45 -28.47 15.85
N THR A 13 0.56 -29.39 15.62
CA THR A 13 -0.80 -29.41 16.15
C THR A 13 -1.08 -30.77 16.79
N GLN A 14 -2.17 -30.91 17.53
CA GLN A 14 -2.53 -32.18 18.14
C GLN A 14 -2.67 -33.30 17.11
N LYS A 15 -3.18 -33.00 15.91
CA LYS A 15 -3.36 -33.97 14.83
C LYS A 15 -2.09 -34.24 14.04
N SER A 16 -1.24 -33.25 13.88
CA SER A 16 0.04 -33.31 13.17
C SER A 16 1.14 -32.74 14.08
N PRO A 17 1.68 -33.55 15.02
CA PRO A 17 2.57 -33.07 16.08
C PRO A 17 4.01 -32.79 15.61
N GLY A 18 4.39 -33.26 14.43
CA GLY A 18 5.73 -33.01 13.87
C GLY A 18 5.93 -31.56 13.48
N VAL A 19 7.06 -30.97 13.91
CA VAL A 19 7.38 -29.56 13.70
C VAL A 19 7.40 -29.14 12.23
N ASP A 20 7.89 -30.01 11.35
CA ASP A 20 8.03 -29.72 9.92
C ASP A 20 6.91 -30.36 9.07
N GLU A 21 5.93 -30.99 9.69
CA GLU A 21 4.92 -31.83 9.01
C GLU A 21 4.06 -30.99 8.05
N TYR A 22 3.63 -29.80 8.49
CA TYR A 22 2.90 -28.88 7.62
C TYR A 22 3.76 -28.36 6.47
N GLY A 23 4.96 -27.88 6.79
CA GLY A 23 5.91 -27.37 5.79
C GLY A 23 6.32 -28.44 4.77
N ALA A 24 6.56 -29.67 5.21
CA ALA A 24 6.86 -30.80 4.32
C ALA A 24 5.68 -31.08 3.38
N TYR A 25 4.45 -31.13 3.92
CA TYR A 25 3.26 -31.32 3.07
C TYR A 25 3.11 -30.22 2.02
N MET A 26 3.33 -28.96 2.39
CA MET A 26 3.28 -27.82 1.47
C MET A 26 4.34 -27.98 0.36
N ASN A 27 5.59 -28.21 0.74
CA ASN A 27 6.70 -28.35 -0.19
C ASN A 27 6.53 -29.52 -1.17
N ASP A 28 6.10 -30.69 -0.67
CA ASP A 28 5.89 -31.90 -1.48
C ASP A 28 4.77 -31.74 -2.52
N ASN A 29 3.86 -30.79 -2.29
CA ASN A 29 2.72 -30.53 -3.14
C ASN A 29 2.78 -29.16 -3.86
N GLY A 30 3.97 -28.55 -3.99
CA GLY A 30 4.17 -27.28 -4.69
C GLY A 30 3.44 -26.11 -4.03
N GLY A 31 3.30 -26.15 -2.71
CA GLY A 31 2.62 -25.11 -1.94
C GLY A 31 3.57 -23.97 -1.53
N TYR A 32 2.96 -22.83 -1.30
CA TYR A 32 3.56 -21.64 -0.69
C TYR A 32 2.67 -21.20 0.47
N ASN A 33 3.22 -20.82 1.58
CA ASN A 33 2.49 -20.26 2.72
C ASN A 33 3.22 -19.04 3.30
N ASN A 34 2.46 -18.18 3.94
CA ASN A 34 2.99 -17.04 4.68
C ASN A 34 1.93 -16.56 5.69
N ALA A 35 2.33 -15.63 6.55
CA ALA A 35 1.45 -14.90 7.44
C ALA A 35 1.98 -13.49 7.67
N TYR A 36 1.15 -12.63 8.28
CA TYR A 36 1.60 -11.35 8.84
C TYR A 36 0.75 -10.97 10.05
N THR A 37 1.35 -10.28 11.00
CA THR A 37 0.68 -9.65 12.14
C THR A 37 0.61 -8.14 11.92
N ALA A 38 -0.60 -7.60 11.96
CA ALA A 38 -0.90 -6.18 11.91
C ALA A 38 -1.29 -5.64 13.30
N GLY A 39 -1.75 -4.40 13.38
CA GLY A 39 -2.11 -3.74 14.65
C GLY A 39 -3.23 -4.44 15.42
N ASP A 40 -4.22 -5.00 14.73
CA ASP A 40 -5.43 -5.59 15.32
C ASP A 40 -5.78 -6.98 14.80
N HIS A 41 -4.99 -7.56 13.89
CA HIS A 41 -5.26 -8.88 13.32
C HIS A 41 -3.98 -9.59 12.86
N THR A 42 -4.07 -10.92 12.74
CA THR A 42 -3.07 -11.76 12.09
C THR A 42 -3.72 -12.49 10.93
N ASN A 43 -3.07 -12.50 9.77
CA ASN A 43 -3.56 -13.12 8.55
C ASN A 43 -2.63 -14.28 8.15
N TYR A 44 -3.17 -15.47 8.04
CA TYR A 44 -2.49 -16.70 7.60
C TYR A 44 -3.01 -17.08 6.24
N PHE A 45 -2.14 -17.35 5.29
CA PHE A 45 -2.57 -17.67 3.93
C PHE A 45 -1.59 -18.61 3.23
N TYR A 46 -2.12 -19.35 2.27
CA TYR A 46 -1.32 -20.25 1.46
C TYR A 46 -1.93 -20.49 0.08
N GLU A 47 -1.15 -21.06 -0.80
CA GLU A 47 -1.58 -21.68 -2.05
C GLU A 47 -0.91 -23.03 -2.22
N ILE A 48 -1.55 -23.95 -2.94
CA ILE A 48 -1.07 -25.32 -3.13
C ILE A 48 -1.66 -25.91 -4.41
N ASN A 49 -1.03 -26.91 -4.98
CA ASN A 49 -1.60 -27.66 -6.10
C ASN A 49 -2.99 -28.20 -5.78
N HIS A 50 -3.88 -28.12 -6.73
CA HIS A 50 -5.30 -28.47 -6.58
C HIS A 50 -5.56 -29.84 -5.96
N ASN A 51 -4.82 -30.88 -6.39
CA ASN A 51 -4.96 -32.25 -5.90
C ASN A 51 -4.64 -32.44 -4.41
N ALA A 52 -3.91 -31.50 -3.82
CA ALA A 52 -3.53 -31.51 -2.41
C ALA A 52 -4.37 -30.54 -1.54
N PHE A 53 -5.31 -29.81 -2.15
CA PHE A 53 -5.99 -28.69 -1.50
C PHE A 53 -6.85 -29.14 -0.30
N GLU A 54 -7.69 -30.17 -0.40
CA GLU A 54 -8.51 -30.64 0.74
C GLU A 54 -7.62 -31.14 1.89
N GLY A 55 -6.54 -31.85 1.58
CA GLY A 55 -5.59 -32.32 2.59
C GLY A 55 -4.83 -31.19 3.30
N SER A 56 -4.60 -30.06 2.59
CA SER A 56 -3.99 -28.87 3.20
C SER A 56 -4.97 -28.13 4.11
N LEU A 57 -6.26 -28.04 3.74
CA LEU A 57 -7.31 -27.45 4.59
C LEU A 57 -7.42 -28.15 5.95
N ASP A 58 -7.34 -29.48 5.95
CA ASP A 58 -7.37 -30.28 7.19
C ASP A 58 -6.21 -29.92 8.13
N ARG A 59 -5.00 -29.77 7.59
CA ARG A 59 -3.81 -29.39 8.37
C ARG A 59 -3.85 -27.94 8.83
N PHE A 60 -4.23 -27.05 7.94
CA PHE A 60 -4.29 -25.61 8.23
C PHE A 60 -5.36 -25.29 9.29
N ALA A 61 -6.51 -25.93 9.24
CA ALA A 61 -7.57 -25.75 10.24
C ALA A 61 -7.07 -26.11 11.66
N GLN A 62 -6.15 -27.07 11.80
CA GLN A 62 -5.63 -27.48 13.10
C GLN A 62 -4.84 -26.38 13.82
N PHE A 63 -4.29 -25.41 13.11
CA PHE A 63 -3.68 -24.21 13.72
C PHE A 63 -4.65 -23.49 14.66
N PHE A 64 -5.93 -23.48 14.29
CA PHE A 64 -7.00 -22.77 14.98
C PHE A 64 -7.89 -23.67 15.84
N ILE A 65 -7.63 -24.99 15.86
CA ILE A 65 -8.39 -25.95 16.64
C ILE A 65 -7.59 -26.42 17.84
N ALA A 66 -6.34 -26.88 17.62
CA ALA A 66 -5.55 -27.51 18.67
C ALA A 66 -4.04 -27.34 18.43
N PRO A 67 -3.49 -26.10 18.46
CA PRO A 67 -2.05 -25.90 18.40
C PRO A 67 -1.36 -26.43 19.65
N LEU A 68 -0.14 -26.95 19.52
CA LEU A 68 0.59 -27.55 20.64
C LEU A 68 1.45 -26.56 21.43
N PHE A 69 2.04 -25.57 20.76
CA PHE A 69 3.03 -24.67 21.35
C PHE A 69 4.09 -25.42 22.18
N THR A 70 4.73 -26.39 21.53
CA THR A 70 5.71 -27.28 22.21
C THR A 70 6.92 -26.49 22.67
N GLU A 71 7.32 -26.61 23.94
CA GLU A 71 8.43 -25.86 24.54
C GLU A 71 9.75 -26.05 23.80
N GLU A 72 10.01 -27.27 23.30
CA GLU A 72 11.21 -27.58 22.51
C GLU A 72 11.36 -26.70 21.27
N PHE A 73 10.26 -26.26 20.67
CA PHE A 73 10.27 -25.43 19.46
C PHE A 73 10.25 -23.94 19.76
N THR A 74 9.86 -23.55 20.97
CA THR A 74 9.77 -22.16 21.40
C THR A 74 11.12 -21.45 21.29
N GLU A 75 12.21 -22.06 21.77
CA GLU A 75 13.55 -21.50 21.68
C GLU A 75 14.04 -21.37 20.23
N ARG A 76 13.75 -22.37 19.39
CA ARG A 76 14.09 -22.32 17.96
C ARG A 76 13.39 -21.16 17.27
N GLU A 77 12.10 -20.97 17.51
CA GLU A 77 11.33 -19.88 16.89
C GLU A 77 11.66 -18.51 17.45
N MET A 78 12.01 -18.40 18.72
CA MET A 78 12.58 -17.14 19.24
C MET A 78 13.84 -16.73 18.48
N ASN A 79 14.69 -17.70 18.12
CA ASN A 79 15.88 -17.43 17.29
C ASN A 79 15.50 -17.06 15.84
N ALA A 80 14.41 -17.60 15.28
CA ALA A 80 13.91 -17.20 13.97
C ALA A 80 13.42 -15.73 13.98
N VAL A 81 12.62 -15.35 14.98
CA VAL A 81 12.18 -13.95 15.18
C VAL A 81 13.39 -13.03 15.43
N GLN A 82 14.38 -13.47 16.21
CA GLN A 82 15.63 -12.72 16.39
C GLN A 82 16.38 -12.50 15.07
N SER A 83 16.42 -13.52 14.21
CA SER A 83 17.07 -13.41 12.91
C SER A 83 16.33 -12.44 11.98
N GLU A 84 15.00 -12.44 12.01
CA GLU A 84 14.17 -11.46 11.32
C GLU A 84 14.41 -10.04 11.84
N TYR A 85 14.42 -9.86 13.15
CA TYR A 85 14.73 -8.60 13.78
C TYR A 85 16.12 -8.09 13.37
N GLN A 86 17.16 -8.93 13.41
CA GLN A 86 18.52 -8.57 12.99
C GLN A 86 18.58 -8.16 11.51
N LYS A 87 17.88 -8.89 10.62
CA LYS A 87 17.77 -8.53 9.20
C LYS A 87 17.17 -7.13 9.01
N ASN A 88 16.30 -6.69 9.91
CA ASN A 88 15.60 -5.43 9.84
C ASN A 88 16.34 -4.26 10.52
N LEU A 89 17.48 -4.47 11.18
CA LEU A 89 18.25 -3.42 11.88
C LEU A 89 18.68 -2.27 10.96
N GLU A 90 18.96 -2.56 9.69
CA GLU A 90 19.37 -1.57 8.68
C GLU A 90 18.19 -1.10 7.80
N ASN A 91 16.95 -1.49 8.12
CA ASN A 91 15.77 -1.08 7.36
C ASN A 91 15.30 0.30 7.83
N ASP A 92 15.51 1.33 7.01
CA ASP A 92 15.17 2.70 7.36
C ASP A 92 13.68 2.91 7.67
N SER A 93 12.77 2.19 7.03
CA SER A 93 11.33 2.29 7.34
C SER A 93 10.99 1.76 8.74
N ARG A 94 11.60 0.63 9.15
CA ARG A 94 11.43 0.08 10.50
C ARG A 94 12.04 1.00 11.56
N ARG A 95 13.20 1.55 11.27
CA ARG A 95 13.91 2.52 12.12
C ARG A 95 13.09 3.80 12.32
N THR A 96 12.56 4.34 11.24
CA THR A 96 11.70 5.53 11.27
C THR A 96 10.44 5.28 12.10
N TYR A 97 9.73 4.19 11.84
CA TYR A 97 8.52 3.84 12.59
C TYR A 97 8.81 3.66 14.10
N ALA A 98 9.89 2.96 14.46
CA ALA A 98 10.27 2.77 15.86
C ALA A 98 10.55 4.09 16.58
N ILE A 99 11.13 5.08 15.89
CA ILE A 99 11.33 6.41 16.47
C ILE A 99 10.02 7.19 16.55
N GLN A 100 9.21 7.22 15.48
CA GLN A 100 7.91 7.91 15.47
C GLN A 100 7.02 7.43 16.62
N SER A 101 6.96 6.11 16.85
CA SER A 101 6.14 5.51 17.90
C SER A 101 6.48 5.97 19.32
N LEU A 102 7.70 6.44 19.59
CA LEU A 102 8.10 7.02 20.87
C LEU A 102 7.33 8.32 21.19
N PHE A 103 6.83 9.02 20.18
CA PHE A 103 6.15 10.31 20.28
C PHE A 103 4.63 10.20 20.16
N TYR A 104 4.11 8.97 20.03
CA TYR A 104 2.68 8.70 20.09
C TYR A 104 2.15 8.81 21.52
N ARG A 105 0.83 8.83 21.65
CA ARG A 105 0.15 8.93 22.95
C ARG A 105 0.60 7.81 23.90
N PRO A 106 1.05 8.13 25.12
CA PRO A 106 1.47 7.12 26.09
C PRO A 106 0.39 6.09 26.37
N GLY A 107 0.77 4.81 26.24
CA GLY A 107 -0.13 3.66 26.42
C GLY A 107 -1.01 3.32 25.23
N HIS A 108 -0.89 4.04 24.11
CA HIS A 108 -1.53 3.64 22.86
C HIS A 108 -0.84 2.40 22.25
N PRO A 109 -1.60 1.44 21.69
CA PRO A 109 -1.01 0.22 21.08
C PRO A 109 0.06 0.50 20.01
N GLU A 110 -0.06 1.59 19.26
CA GLU A 110 0.95 2.00 18.25
C GLU A 110 2.34 2.29 18.83
N GLN A 111 2.49 2.44 20.16
CA GLN A 111 3.79 2.55 20.79
C GLN A 111 4.53 1.21 20.95
N MET A 112 3.83 0.10 20.76
CA MET A 112 4.40 -1.21 21.08
C MET A 112 5.37 -1.68 20.00
N PHE A 113 6.52 -2.24 20.46
CA PHE A 113 7.45 -2.91 19.58
C PHE A 113 6.85 -4.21 19.03
N GLY A 114 6.52 -4.22 17.73
CA GLY A 114 5.74 -5.30 17.09
C GLY A 114 6.55 -6.53 16.70
N THR A 115 7.83 -6.39 16.29
CA THR A 115 8.63 -7.49 15.75
C THR A 115 8.95 -8.55 16.82
N GLY A 116 9.42 -8.14 17.98
CA GLY A 116 9.98 -9.02 18.99
C GLY A 116 11.49 -9.24 18.81
N SER A 117 12.16 -9.62 19.90
CA SER A 117 13.59 -9.96 19.96
C SER A 117 13.82 -10.98 21.07
N LEU A 118 15.00 -11.59 21.13
CA LEU A 118 15.37 -12.47 22.27
C LEU A 118 15.26 -11.74 23.62
N GLU A 119 15.54 -10.44 23.65
CA GLU A 119 15.41 -9.63 24.86
C GLU A 119 13.93 -9.50 25.31
N THR A 120 13.03 -9.26 24.37
CA THR A 120 11.60 -9.05 24.68
C THR A 120 10.82 -10.37 24.79
N LEU A 121 11.28 -11.46 24.19
CA LEU A 121 10.61 -12.77 24.16
C LEU A 121 11.25 -13.82 25.04
N GLY A 122 12.48 -13.61 25.54
CA GLY A 122 13.30 -14.64 26.20
C GLY A 122 12.69 -15.27 27.46
N ASN A 123 11.67 -14.65 28.05
CA ASN A 123 10.95 -15.18 29.21
C ASN A 123 9.52 -15.67 28.86
N VAL A 124 9.15 -15.68 27.58
CA VAL A 124 7.81 -16.12 27.16
C VAL A 124 7.65 -17.61 27.39
N THR A 125 6.64 -17.97 28.16
CA THR A 125 6.31 -19.35 28.49
C THR A 125 5.22 -19.91 27.56
N ARG A 126 5.17 -21.24 27.46
CA ARG A 126 4.08 -21.93 26.76
C ARG A 126 2.69 -21.51 27.32
N LYS A 127 2.61 -21.29 28.63
CA LYS A 127 1.35 -20.86 29.26
C LYS A 127 0.90 -19.50 28.74
N GLU A 128 1.79 -18.53 28.62
CA GLU A 128 1.47 -17.20 28.09
C GLU A 128 1.04 -17.24 26.63
N LEU A 129 1.61 -18.14 25.81
CA LEU A 129 1.15 -18.37 24.44
C LEU A 129 -0.26 -18.93 24.40
N LEU A 130 -0.57 -19.92 25.26
CA LEU A 130 -1.91 -20.48 25.36
C LEU A 130 -2.92 -19.44 25.88
N ASP A 131 -2.58 -18.70 26.91
CA ASP A 131 -3.43 -17.64 27.47
C ASP A 131 -3.73 -16.57 26.39
N PHE A 132 -2.73 -16.19 25.61
CA PHE A 132 -2.92 -15.23 24.51
C PHE A 132 -3.80 -15.83 23.40
N TYR A 133 -3.55 -17.08 23.01
CA TYR A 133 -4.37 -17.78 22.01
C TYR A 133 -5.84 -17.86 22.45
N GLU A 134 -6.11 -18.29 23.68
CA GLU A 134 -7.46 -18.39 24.22
C GLU A 134 -8.16 -17.03 24.33
N ALA A 135 -7.41 -15.96 24.63
CA ALA A 135 -7.94 -14.60 24.75
C ALA A 135 -8.25 -13.92 23.40
N HIS A 136 -7.61 -14.34 22.31
CA HIS A 136 -7.70 -13.61 21.03
C HIS A 136 -8.17 -14.45 19.83
N TYR A 137 -8.04 -15.77 19.89
CA TYR A 137 -8.43 -16.67 18.79
C TYR A 137 -9.80 -17.32 19.09
N SER A 138 -10.81 -16.91 18.34
CA SER A 138 -12.18 -17.38 18.50
C SER A 138 -12.89 -17.38 17.15
N ALA A 139 -13.77 -18.36 16.89
CA ALA A 139 -14.45 -18.51 15.61
C ALA A 139 -15.29 -17.27 15.22
N ASP A 140 -15.86 -16.56 16.20
CA ASP A 140 -16.62 -15.32 15.98
C ASP A 140 -15.73 -14.11 15.61
N ARG A 141 -14.40 -14.29 15.72
CA ARG A 141 -13.39 -13.27 15.38
C ARG A 141 -12.56 -13.63 14.15
N MET A 142 -12.91 -14.70 13.44
CA MET A 142 -12.17 -15.21 12.29
C MET A 142 -12.96 -15.09 11.00
N GLY A 143 -12.28 -14.71 9.92
CA GLY A 143 -12.79 -14.74 8.56
C GLY A 143 -12.02 -15.77 7.73
N LEU A 144 -12.72 -16.56 6.92
CA LEU A 144 -12.12 -17.58 6.06
C LEU A 144 -12.46 -17.29 4.60
N ILE A 145 -11.43 -17.29 3.74
CA ILE A 145 -11.55 -17.19 2.29
C ILE A 145 -10.95 -18.46 1.67
N LEU A 146 -11.74 -19.15 0.84
CA LEU A 146 -11.28 -20.28 0.02
C LEU A 146 -11.41 -19.94 -1.45
N MET A 147 -10.38 -20.21 -2.22
CA MET A 147 -10.36 -20.05 -3.68
C MET A 147 -9.84 -21.33 -4.34
N SER A 148 -10.58 -21.88 -5.26
CA SER A 148 -10.20 -23.08 -6.02
C SER A 148 -11.01 -23.14 -7.32
N ASN A 149 -10.66 -24.06 -8.21
CA ASN A 149 -11.45 -24.45 -9.37
C ASN A 149 -12.58 -25.45 -9.04
N GLU A 150 -12.75 -25.82 -7.78
CA GLU A 150 -13.88 -26.64 -7.32
C GLU A 150 -15.20 -25.83 -7.27
N PRO A 151 -16.34 -26.50 -7.43
CA PRO A 151 -17.64 -25.86 -7.23
C PRO A 151 -17.76 -25.23 -5.83
N VAL A 152 -18.42 -24.07 -5.73
CA VAL A 152 -18.62 -23.34 -4.46
C VAL A 152 -19.26 -24.21 -3.38
N ASP A 153 -20.22 -25.07 -3.76
CA ASP A 153 -20.87 -26.01 -2.82
C ASP A 153 -19.84 -26.99 -2.22
N SER A 154 -18.88 -27.48 -3.00
CA SER A 154 -17.82 -28.36 -2.51
C SER A 154 -16.92 -27.60 -1.53
N LEU A 155 -16.52 -26.37 -1.85
CA LEU A 155 -15.75 -25.51 -0.94
C LEU A 155 -16.51 -25.23 0.36
N ALA A 156 -17.81 -25.00 0.29
CA ALA A 156 -18.65 -24.81 1.48
C ALA A 156 -18.72 -26.07 2.37
N VAL A 157 -18.75 -27.25 1.77
CA VAL A 157 -18.70 -28.54 2.50
C VAL A 157 -17.33 -28.69 3.18
N TRP A 158 -16.23 -28.41 2.50
CA TRP A 158 -14.89 -28.51 3.06
C TRP A 158 -14.66 -27.48 4.18
N ALA A 159 -15.11 -26.24 3.99
CA ALA A 159 -15.06 -25.22 5.03
C ALA A 159 -15.76 -25.69 6.31
N ARG A 160 -16.98 -26.19 6.21
CA ARG A 160 -17.71 -26.71 7.39
C ARG A 160 -17.02 -27.93 7.99
N ARG A 161 -16.53 -28.88 7.18
CA ARG A 161 -15.88 -30.10 7.65
C ARG A 161 -14.64 -29.81 8.48
N HIS A 162 -13.78 -28.90 8.03
CA HIS A 162 -12.47 -28.67 8.63
C HIS A 162 -12.47 -27.55 9.66
N PHE A 163 -13.24 -26.47 9.46
CA PHE A 163 -13.17 -25.27 10.30
C PHE A 163 -14.31 -25.12 11.32
N ALA A 164 -15.42 -25.86 11.20
CA ALA A 164 -16.53 -25.75 12.15
C ALA A 164 -16.20 -26.23 13.58
N GLN A 165 -15.04 -26.84 13.78
CA GLN A 165 -14.55 -27.28 15.08
C GLN A 165 -13.77 -26.18 15.84
N ILE A 166 -13.50 -25.06 15.21
CA ILE A 166 -12.88 -23.91 15.88
C ILE A 166 -13.83 -23.41 16.94
N GLU A 167 -13.33 -23.27 18.16
CA GLU A 167 -14.12 -22.89 19.30
C GLU A 167 -14.60 -21.43 19.17
N ASN A 168 -15.89 -21.20 19.39
CA ASN A 168 -16.45 -19.88 19.59
C ASN A 168 -16.40 -19.52 21.08
N ARG A 169 -15.64 -18.49 21.44
CA ARG A 169 -15.44 -18.03 22.81
C ARG A 169 -16.19 -16.74 23.13
N ASP A 170 -16.99 -16.24 22.17
CA ASP A 170 -17.75 -14.97 22.30
C ASP A 170 -16.85 -13.78 22.72
N ILE A 171 -15.72 -13.64 22.07
CA ILE A 171 -14.72 -12.59 22.37
C ILE A 171 -15.25 -11.24 21.84
N PRO A 172 -15.40 -10.23 22.70
CA PRO A 172 -15.85 -8.91 22.24
C PRO A 172 -14.84 -8.28 21.29
N GLN A 173 -15.34 -7.51 20.31
CA GLN A 173 -14.46 -6.76 19.44
C GLN A 173 -13.64 -5.75 20.23
N PRO A 174 -12.30 -5.76 20.12
CA PRO A 174 -11.48 -4.78 20.78
C PRO A 174 -11.78 -3.38 20.23
N ARG A 175 -11.64 -2.37 21.10
CA ARG A 175 -11.78 -0.96 20.78
C ARG A 175 -10.54 -0.22 21.20
N TYR A 176 -10.10 0.69 20.35
CA TYR A 176 -8.87 1.43 20.52
C TYR A 176 -9.15 2.94 20.60
N PRO A 177 -8.32 3.72 21.31
CA PRO A 177 -8.40 5.17 21.21
C PRO A 177 -8.23 5.63 19.76
N SER A 178 -9.02 6.61 19.35
CA SER A 178 -8.98 7.09 17.96
C SER A 178 -7.84 8.07 17.67
N ASP A 179 -7.17 8.57 18.71
CA ASP A 179 -6.12 9.58 18.64
C ASP A 179 -4.80 9.04 19.22
N TYR A 180 -3.90 8.62 18.35
CA TYR A 180 -2.57 8.19 18.78
C TYR A 180 -1.55 9.34 18.79
N LEU A 181 -1.85 10.46 18.15
CA LEU A 181 -1.09 11.71 18.32
C LEU A 181 -1.78 12.60 19.36
N VAL A 182 -0.97 13.23 20.20
CA VAL A 182 -1.48 14.23 21.17
C VAL A 182 -1.48 15.59 20.49
N ASP A 183 -2.62 16.29 20.47
CA ASP A 183 -2.71 17.66 19.99
C ASP A 183 -1.80 18.58 20.81
N LYS A 184 -0.91 19.31 20.13
CA LYS A 184 -0.02 20.28 20.75
C LYS A 184 0.10 21.55 19.90
N PRO A 185 -0.03 22.76 20.48
CA PRO A 185 0.15 24.02 19.76
C PRO A 185 1.64 24.36 19.59
N THR A 186 2.41 23.43 19.01
CA THR A 186 3.83 23.56 18.73
C THR A 186 4.20 22.77 17.50
N PHE A 187 5.21 23.22 16.75
CA PHE A 187 5.77 22.45 15.65
C PHE A 187 6.68 21.34 16.21
N ARG A 188 6.34 20.09 15.92
CA ARG A 188 7.07 18.90 16.38
C ARG A 188 7.91 18.33 15.25
N LEU A 189 9.20 18.22 15.46
CA LEU A 189 10.15 17.71 14.47
C LEU A 189 10.98 16.57 15.05
N ILE A 190 10.92 15.43 14.39
CA ILE A 190 11.87 14.33 14.54
C ILE A 190 12.90 14.43 13.41
N GLN A 191 14.20 14.35 13.73
CA GLN A 191 15.27 14.23 12.74
C GLN A 191 15.93 12.88 12.91
N ILE A 192 16.10 12.13 11.81
CA ILE A 192 16.60 10.74 11.82
C ILE A 192 17.79 10.62 10.87
N GLU A 193 18.88 10.03 11.39
CA GLU A 193 20.02 9.61 10.57
C GLU A 193 19.72 8.24 9.94
N PRO A 194 19.51 8.14 8.61
CA PRO A 194 19.22 6.88 7.93
C PRO A 194 20.47 6.05 7.66
N VAL A 195 20.27 4.76 7.35
CA VAL A 195 21.36 3.90 6.85
C VAL A 195 21.67 4.22 5.38
N LYS A 196 20.64 4.40 4.57
CA LYS A 196 20.78 4.74 3.14
C LYS A 196 20.93 6.25 2.93
N ASP A 197 21.50 6.66 1.80
CA ASP A 197 21.47 8.07 1.38
C ASP A 197 20.10 8.44 0.82
N ILE A 198 19.20 8.79 1.72
CA ILE A 198 17.85 9.27 1.43
C ILE A 198 17.63 10.64 2.05
N ARG A 199 16.72 11.41 1.46
CA ARG A 199 16.28 12.72 1.94
C ARG A 199 14.77 12.79 1.85
N THR A 200 14.10 12.59 2.96
CA THR A 200 12.64 12.59 3.02
C THR A 200 12.11 13.44 4.14
N LEU A 201 11.04 14.16 3.87
CA LEU A 201 10.24 14.86 4.86
C LEU A 201 8.84 14.23 4.88
N GLU A 202 8.38 13.84 6.05
CA GLU A 202 7.06 13.23 6.22
C GLU A 202 6.25 14.05 7.22
N LEU A 203 5.01 14.40 6.84
CA LEU A 203 4.01 15.02 7.71
C LEU A 203 2.95 13.96 7.98
N GLU A 204 2.80 13.55 9.22
CA GLU A 204 1.84 12.55 9.68
C GLU A 204 0.71 13.19 10.49
N PHE A 205 -0.53 12.74 10.24
CA PHE A 205 -1.75 13.18 10.92
C PHE A 205 -2.54 11.93 11.33
N ASP A 206 -3.01 11.85 12.59
CA ASP A 206 -3.96 10.82 12.95
C ASP A 206 -5.36 11.14 12.45
N LEU A 207 -6.10 10.09 12.09
CA LEU A 207 -7.47 10.17 11.61
C LEU A 207 -8.37 9.27 12.44
N PRO A 208 -9.65 9.64 12.65
CA PRO A 208 -10.65 8.73 13.20
C PRO A 208 -10.85 7.55 12.26
N GLY A 209 -11.48 6.47 12.72
CA GLY A 209 -11.91 5.38 11.87
C GLY A 209 -12.91 5.84 10.81
N PHE A 210 -12.74 5.37 9.57
CA PHE A 210 -13.57 5.74 8.43
C PHE A 210 -13.99 4.53 7.55
N ALA A 211 -13.95 3.32 8.11
CA ALA A 211 -14.35 2.10 7.38
C ALA A 211 -15.80 2.16 6.88
N ASP A 212 -16.69 2.72 7.69
CA ASP A 212 -18.12 2.83 7.36
C ASP A 212 -18.41 3.80 6.20
N THR A 213 -17.44 4.63 5.83
CA THR A 213 -17.55 5.61 4.75
C THR A 213 -16.99 5.11 3.41
N TYR A 214 -16.86 3.79 3.25
CA TYR A 214 -16.26 3.15 2.07
C TYR A 214 -16.94 3.51 0.73
N LEU A 215 -18.18 3.96 0.73
CA LEU A 215 -18.89 4.40 -0.48
C LEU A 215 -18.56 5.84 -0.92
N SER A 216 -18.18 6.71 0.02
CA SER A 216 -17.80 8.11 -0.25
C SER A 216 -16.29 8.31 -0.39
N LYS A 217 -15.49 7.27 -0.10
CA LYS A 217 -14.04 7.24 -0.36
C LYS A 217 -13.24 8.44 0.17
N PRO A 218 -13.45 8.90 1.40
CA PRO A 218 -12.84 10.15 1.87
C PRO A 218 -11.30 10.08 1.92
N GLY A 219 -10.74 8.95 2.32
CA GLY A 219 -9.29 8.74 2.35
C GLY A 219 -8.68 8.76 0.94
N GLU A 220 -9.30 8.05 0.00
CA GLU A 220 -8.87 8.00 -1.41
C GLU A 220 -8.97 9.37 -2.07
N MET A 221 -10.03 10.12 -1.77
CA MET A 221 -10.19 11.51 -2.26
C MET A 221 -9.05 12.40 -1.76
N LEU A 222 -8.72 12.36 -0.47
CA LEU A 222 -7.61 13.14 0.10
C LEU A 222 -6.26 12.74 -0.50
N MET A 223 -5.97 11.44 -0.56
CA MET A 223 -4.72 10.95 -1.16
C MET A 223 -4.57 11.41 -2.62
N SER A 224 -5.64 11.30 -3.39
CA SER A 224 -5.65 11.64 -4.81
C SER A 224 -5.45 13.14 -5.06
N LEU A 225 -6.00 14.00 -4.20
CA LEU A 225 -5.85 15.45 -4.31
C LEU A 225 -4.46 15.91 -3.82
N ILE A 226 -4.02 15.44 -2.66
CA ILE A 226 -2.73 15.84 -2.08
C ILE A 226 -1.55 15.25 -2.89
N GLY A 227 -1.69 14.00 -3.32
CA GLY A 227 -0.70 13.30 -4.14
C GLY A 227 -0.79 13.57 -5.63
N HIS A 228 -1.62 14.53 -6.06
CA HIS A 228 -1.76 14.86 -7.48
C HIS A 228 -0.47 15.42 -8.05
N GLU A 229 -0.13 15.03 -9.31
CA GLU A 229 1.13 15.42 -9.96
C GLU A 229 0.94 16.40 -11.14
N GLY A 230 -0.31 16.70 -11.51
CA GLY A 230 -0.61 17.62 -12.61
C GLY A 230 -0.42 19.09 -12.25
N ALA A 231 -0.68 19.96 -13.20
CA ALA A 231 -0.53 21.42 -13.06
C ALA A 231 -1.33 21.97 -11.87
N GLY A 232 -0.70 22.81 -11.07
CA GLY A 232 -1.32 23.41 -9.87
C GLY A 232 -1.29 22.53 -8.63
N SER A 233 -0.75 21.33 -8.71
CA SER A 233 -0.56 20.43 -7.56
C SER A 233 0.57 20.89 -6.65
N LEU A 234 0.60 20.33 -5.44
CA LEU A 234 1.68 20.53 -4.49
C LEU A 234 3.03 20.06 -5.08
N LEU A 235 3.09 18.86 -5.69
CA LEU A 235 4.32 18.35 -6.29
C LEU A 235 4.82 19.23 -7.43
N SER A 236 3.92 19.71 -8.30
CA SER A 236 4.28 20.62 -9.40
C SER A 236 4.99 21.87 -8.87
N LEU A 237 4.47 22.49 -7.80
CA LEU A 237 5.09 23.68 -7.20
C LEU A 237 6.42 23.36 -6.53
N LEU A 238 6.50 22.28 -5.75
CA LEU A 238 7.74 21.84 -5.11
C LEU A 238 8.86 21.57 -6.12
N LYS A 239 8.54 20.94 -7.26
CA LYS A 239 9.50 20.73 -8.37
C LYS A 239 9.93 22.04 -9.02
N LYS A 240 9.02 22.98 -9.27
CA LYS A 240 9.32 24.29 -9.84
C LYS A 240 10.22 25.14 -8.94
N GLU A 241 10.06 25.02 -7.63
CA GLU A 241 10.93 25.68 -6.64
C GLU A 241 12.21 24.86 -6.33
N ASN A 242 12.45 23.74 -7.04
CA ASN A 242 13.60 22.84 -6.86
C ASN A 242 13.71 22.26 -5.44
N LEU A 243 12.59 22.07 -4.75
CA LEU A 243 12.57 21.58 -3.36
C LEU A 243 12.36 20.07 -3.26
N ALA A 244 11.71 19.44 -4.26
CA ALA A 244 11.39 18.02 -4.23
C ALA A 244 11.57 17.34 -5.59
N THR A 245 11.86 16.03 -5.54
CA THR A 245 11.87 15.14 -6.70
C THR A 245 10.61 14.29 -6.78
N GLY A 246 9.94 14.04 -5.66
CA GLY A 246 8.72 13.23 -5.58
C GLY A 246 7.86 13.60 -4.37
N LEU A 247 6.59 13.20 -4.43
CA LEU A 247 5.65 13.31 -3.33
C LEU A 247 4.69 12.11 -3.37
N THR A 248 4.42 11.55 -2.20
CA THR A 248 3.40 10.51 -2.02
C THR A 248 2.47 10.91 -0.88
N ALA A 249 1.17 10.90 -1.13
CA ALA A 249 0.18 10.96 -0.07
C ALA A 249 -0.40 9.56 0.16
N SER A 250 -0.51 9.14 1.41
CA SER A 250 -1.11 7.87 1.79
C SER A 250 -2.11 8.06 2.91
N SER A 251 -3.22 7.31 2.84
CA SER A 251 -4.21 7.24 3.90
C SER A 251 -4.51 5.77 4.15
N TYR A 252 -4.56 5.36 5.39
CA TYR A 252 -4.85 3.99 5.74
C TYR A 252 -5.63 3.90 7.06
N LEU A 253 -6.43 2.85 7.17
CA LEU A 253 -7.05 2.45 8.42
C LEU A 253 -6.12 1.45 9.13
N ALA A 254 -5.60 1.83 10.27
CA ALA A 254 -4.82 0.93 11.11
C ALA A 254 -5.75 -0.10 11.79
N THR A 255 -6.88 0.39 12.32
CA THR A 255 -7.97 -0.41 12.89
C THR A 255 -9.32 0.17 12.47
N LEU A 256 -10.43 -0.38 12.95
CA LEU A 256 -11.77 0.23 12.73
C LEU A 256 -11.92 1.59 13.44
N ASP A 257 -11.15 1.85 14.48
CA ASP A 257 -11.30 3.02 15.34
C ASP A 257 -10.42 4.19 14.93
N TYR A 258 -9.29 3.94 14.26
CA TYR A 258 -8.35 4.98 13.83
C TYR A 258 -7.56 4.62 12.58
N GLY A 259 -7.01 5.63 11.97
CA GLY A 259 -6.12 5.55 10.83
C GLY A 259 -5.12 6.71 10.80
N ALA A 260 -4.46 6.88 9.68
CA ALA A 260 -3.52 7.96 9.46
C ALA A 260 -3.59 8.49 8.03
N LEU A 261 -3.16 9.75 7.87
CA LEU A 261 -2.76 10.31 6.60
C LEU A 261 -1.32 10.79 6.71
N SER A 262 -0.48 10.41 5.77
CA SER A 262 0.88 10.93 5.66
C SER A 262 1.13 11.57 4.30
N ILE A 263 1.93 12.66 4.31
CA ILE A 263 2.46 13.33 3.13
C ILE A 263 3.97 13.17 3.19
N ARG A 264 4.53 12.36 2.29
CA ARG A 264 5.96 12.10 2.20
C ARG A 264 6.54 12.78 0.98
N VAL A 265 7.53 13.64 1.19
CA VAL A 265 8.22 14.41 0.16
C VAL A 265 9.65 13.91 0.03
N GLU A 266 10.06 13.55 -1.19
CA GLU A 266 11.45 13.25 -1.53
C GLU A 266 12.16 14.55 -1.85
N LEU A 267 13.11 14.93 -0.98
CA LEU A 267 13.75 16.25 -1.04
C LEU A 267 14.96 16.28 -1.98
N THR A 268 15.13 17.39 -2.67
CA THR A 268 16.41 17.78 -3.25
C THR A 268 17.41 18.21 -2.16
N PRO A 269 18.70 18.43 -2.46
CA PRO A 269 19.61 19.08 -1.51
C PRO A 269 19.09 20.43 -1.02
N GLU A 270 18.58 21.29 -1.93
CA GLU A 270 17.94 22.56 -1.58
C GLU A 270 16.71 22.38 -0.69
N GLY A 271 15.87 21.37 -1.01
CA GLY A 271 14.70 21.05 -0.20
C GLY A 271 15.06 20.60 1.21
N LEU A 272 16.18 19.89 1.38
CA LEU A 272 16.68 19.52 2.70
C LEU A 272 17.09 20.76 3.51
N GLU A 273 17.81 21.69 2.91
CA GLU A 273 18.21 22.94 3.56
C GLU A 273 17.00 23.83 3.89
N SER A 274 15.97 23.78 3.03
CA SER A 274 14.74 24.60 3.12
C SER A 274 13.51 23.78 3.56
N TYR A 275 13.68 22.70 4.34
CA TYR A 275 12.58 21.80 4.71
C TYR A 275 11.38 22.52 5.37
N ARG A 276 11.63 23.62 6.07
CA ARG A 276 10.57 24.45 6.67
C ARG A 276 9.67 25.09 5.62
N ASP A 277 10.21 25.47 4.47
CA ASP A 277 9.40 26.02 3.37
C ASP A 277 8.59 24.90 2.71
N VAL A 278 9.14 23.69 2.62
CA VAL A 278 8.38 22.51 2.18
C VAL A 278 7.18 22.24 3.12
N VAL A 279 7.37 22.31 4.45
CA VAL A 279 6.27 22.21 5.43
C VAL A 279 5.23 23.30 5.18
N LYS A 280 5.63 24.55 4.98
CA LYS A 280 4.72 25.68 4.69
C LYS A 280 3.91 25.43 3.42
N LEU A 281 4.52 24.90 2.36
CA LEU A 281 3.84 24.59 1.11
C LEU A 281 2.83 23.44 1.26
N CYS A 282 3.19 22.37 1.99
CA CYS A 282 2.26 21.29 2.32
C CYS A 282 1.02 21.80 3.06
N LEU A 283 1.23 22.62 4.09
CA LEU A 283 0.12 23.21 4.86
C LEU A 283 -0.68 24.23 4.05
N SER A 284 -0.03 25.02 3.17
CA SER A 284 -0.74 25.93 2.27
C SER A 284 -1.66 25.17 1.31
N TYR A 285 -1.26 23.98 0.85
CA TYR A 285 -2.11 23.13 0.02
C TYR A 285 -3.30 22.58 0.82
N ILE A 286 -3.07 22.13 2.04
CA ILE A 286 -4.15 21.68 2.95
C ILE A 286 -5.12 22.84 3.22
N ASP A 287 -4.64 24.06 3.51
CA ASP A 287 -5.48 25.24 3.72
C ASP A 287 -6.34 25.56 2.48
N MET A 288 -5.75 25.43 1.29
CA MET A 288 -6.47 25.60 0.04
C MET A 288 -7.59 24.57 -0.12
N LEU A 289 -7.32 23.28 0.22
CA LEU A 289 -8.33 22.23 0.21
C LEU A 289 -9.45 22.52 1.21
N GLN A 290 -9.11 22.94 2.44
CA GLN A 290 -10.08 23.28 3.50
C GLN A 290 -10.96 24.48 3.14
N ALA A 291 -10.42 25.43 2.37
CA ALA A 291 -11.16 26.59 1.87
C ALA A 291 -12.00 26.29 0.61
N SER A 292 -11.81 25.12 0.00
CA SER A 292 -12.47 24.71 -1.23
C SER A 292 -13.68 23.82 -0.95
N ALA A 293 -14.69 23.85 -1.84
CA ALA A 293 -15.71 22.81 -1.85
C ALA A 293 -15.08 21.47 -2.30
N SER A 294 -15.65 20.36 -1.83
CA SER A 294 -15.27 19.03 -2.33
C SER A 294 -15.45 18.97 -3.87
N PRO A 295 -14.44 18.54 -4.63
CA PRO A 295 -14.52 18.51 -6.08
C PRO A 295 -15.34 17.31 -6.58
N ALA A 296 -16.67 17.51 -6.74
CA ALA A 296 -17.63 16.50 -7.20
C ALA A 296 -17.18 15.78 -8.48
N TYR A 297 -16.63 16.53 -9.44
CA TYR A 297 -16.13 15.95 -10.69
C TYR A 297 -15.01 14.92 -10.44
N HIS A 298 -14.12 15.17 -9.50
CA HIS A 298 -13.03 14.27 -9.17
C HIS A 298 -13.53 12.95 -8.56
N PHE A 299 -14.54 13.01 -7.69
CA PHE A 299 -15.23 11.82 -7.19
C PHE A 299 -15.89 11.02 -8.34
N GLN A 300 -16.56 11.68 -9.29
CA GLN A 300 -17.19 11.03 -10.43
C GLN A 300 -16.17 10.40 -11.39
N GLU A 301 -15.02 11.01 -11.58
CA GLU A 301 -13.90 10.45 -12.34
C GLU A 301 -13.41 9.15 -11.71
N GLN A 302 -13.14 9.15 -10.40
CA GLN A 302 -12.73 7.95 -9.66
C GLN A 302 -13.80 6.86 -9.71
N ARG A 303 -15.07 7.21 -9.52
CA ARG A 303 -16.21 6.29 -9.65
C ARG A 303 -16.27 5.64 -11.03
N THR A 304 -16.08 6.42 -12.09
CA THR A 304 -16.09 5.93 -13.47
C THR A 304 -14.96 4.94 -13.70
N MET A 305 -13.75 5.28 -13.26
CA MET A 305 -12.58 4.40 -13.40
C MET A 305 -12.72 3.13 -12.55
N ALA A 306 -13.28 3.23 -11.35
CA ALA A 306 -13.53 2.08 -10.49
C ALA A 306 -14.52 1.10 -11.13
N ALA A 307 -15.61 1.59 -11.74
CA ALA A 307 -16.57 0.76 -12.46
C ALA A 307 -15.93 0.04 -13.66
N LEU A 308 -15.07 0.73 -14.42
CA LEU A 308 -14.32 0.11 -15.53
C LEU A 308 -13.34 -0.96 -15.01
N ASN A 309 -12.65 -0.68 -13.92
CA ASN A 309 -11.70 -1.62 -13.33
C ASN A 309 -12.41 -2.84 -12.72
N GLU A 310 -13.61 -2.68 -12.16
CA GLU A 310 -14.40 -3.82 -11.68
C GLU A 310 -14.71 -4.83 -12.80
N ILE A 311 -14.97 -4.33 -14.01
CA ILE A 311 -15.32 -5.18 -15.16
C ILE A 311 -14.07 -5.72 -15.88
N TYR A 312 -13.07 -4.88 -16.09
CA TYR A 312 -12.00 -5.14 -17.06
C TYR A 312 -10.61 -5.38 -16.46
N SER A 313 -10.44 -5.27 -15.14
CA SER A 313 -9.17 -5.63 -14.49
C SER A 313 -9.12 -7.13 -14.16
N ASP A 314 -7.91 -7.64 -14.02
CA ASP A 314 -7.70 -8.99 -13.53
C ASP A 314 -8.11 -9.07 -12.05
N LYS A 315 -8.87 -10.11 -11.71
CA LYS A 315 -9.41 -10.26 -10.33
C LYS A 315 -8.35 -10.70 -9.33
N GLY A 316 -7.21 -11.15 -9.81
CA GLY A 316 -6.16 -11.76 -9.01
C GLY A 316 -6.45 -13.22 -8.70
N GLU A 317 -5.40 -13.93 -8.35
CA GLU A 317 -5.43 -15.36 -8.03
C GLU A 317 -4.39 -15.69 -6.95
N GLY A 318 -4.43 -16.93 -6.45
CA GLY A 318 -3.44 -17.45 -5.51
C GLY A 318 -3.48 -16.80 -4.13
N ALA A 319 -2.39 -17.02 -3.39
CA ALA A 319 -2.23 -16.60 -2.00
C ALA A 319 -2.47 -15.08 -1.79
N GLY A 320 -2.01 -14.23 -2.73
CA GLY A 320 -2.16 -12.78 -2.63
C GLY A 320 -3.61 -12.30 -2.71
N ALA A 321 -4.45 -12.96 -3.52
CA ALA A 321 -5.86 -12.60 -3.65
C ALA A 321 -6.65 -12.99 -2.39
N VAL A 322 -6.48 -14.23 -1.89
CA VAL A 322 -7.18 -14.70 -0.68
C VAL A 322 -6.74 -13.94 0.56
N SER A 323 -5.44 -13.63 0.70
CA SER A 323 -4.91 -12.82 1.81
C SER A 323 -5.53 -11.42 1.83
N ARG A 324 -5.63 -10.75 0.69
CA ARG A 324 -6.28 -9.42 0.59
C ARG A 324 -7.75 -9.46 0.98
N HIS A 325 -8.51 -10.44 0.48
CA HIS A 325 -9.93 -10.57 0.83
C HIS A 325 -10.13 -10.94 2.30
N ALA A 326 -9.29 -11.81 2.86
CA ALA A 326 -9.33 -12.13 4.28
C ALA A 326 -9.03 -10.90 5.15
N GLY A 327 -8.03 -10.09 4.78
CA GLY A 327 -7.75 -8.82 5.46
C GLY A 327 -8.91 -7.81 5.37
N ASN A 328 -9.65 -7.80 4.27
CA ASN A 328 -10.84 -6.97 4.14
C ASN A 328 -11.99 -7.42 5.06
N LEU A 329 -12.12 -8.72 5.38
CA LEU A 329 -13.16 -9.22 6.31
C LEU A 329 -13.04 -8.64 7.73
N VAL A 330 -11.88 -8.14 8.12
CA VAL A 330 -11.70 -7.43 9.39
C VAL A 330 -12.49 -6.12 9.43
N LYS A 331 -12.68 -5.49 8.27
CA LYS A 331 -13.22 -4.12 8.13
C LYS A 331 -14.59 -4.06 7.47
N TYR A 332 -14.91 -5.03 6.62
CA TYR A 332 -16.09 -4.98 5.73
C TYR A 332 -16.90 -6.28 5.80
N SER A 333 -18.17 -6.17 5.48
CA SER A 333 -19.07 -7.33 5.47
C SER A 333 -18.76 -8.31 4.33
N LEU A 334 -19.19 -9.56 4.51
CA LEU A 334 -18.95 -10.65 3.57
C LEU A 334 -19.50 -10.37 2.16
N GLU A 335 -20.61 -9.61 2.08
CA GLU A 335 -21.32 -9.32 0.82
C GLU A 335 -20.55 -8.38 -0.11
N ILE A 336 -19.59 -7.61 0.44
CA ILE A 336 -18.86 -6.58 -0.32
C ILE A 336 -17.35 -6.75 -0.30
N VAL A 337 -16.83 -7.72 0.44
CA VAL A 337 -15.39 -7.88 0.76
C VAL A 337 -14.48 -7.92 -0.47
N ASP A 338 -14.93 -8.47 -1.58
CA ASP A 338 -14.19 -8.58 -2.84
C ASP A 338 -14.35 -7.34 -3.75
N ARG A 339 -15.35 -6.50 -3.45
CA ARG A 339 -15.75 -5.37 -4.31
C ARG A 339 -15.48 -4.00 -3.70
N VAL A 340 -15.12 -3.91 -2.42
CA VAL A 340 -14.90 -2.64 -1.72
C VAL A 340 -14.11 -1.61 -2.53
N PRO A 341 -13.01 -1.94 -3.23
CA PRO A 341 -12.24 -0.96 -4.00
C PRO A 341 -13.03 -0.34 -5.16
N TYR A 342 -14.06 -1.03 -5.65
CA TYR A 342 -14.84 -0.61 -6.81
C TYR A 342 -16.17 0.05 -6.45
N LEU A 343 -16.62 -0.10 -5.21
CA LEU A 343 -17.91 0.42 -4.77
C LEU A 343 -17.83 1.91 -4.47
N TYR A 344 -18.68 2.66 -5.15
CA TYR A 344 -18.94 4.09 -4.95
C TYR A 344 -20.43 4.32 -4.80
N GLY A 345 -20.83 5.08 -3.79
CA GLY A 345 -22.21 5.51 -3.58
C GLY A 345 -22.54 6.81 -4.32
N ASP A 346 -23.59 7.49 -3.85
CA ASP A 346 -23.82 8.86 -4.21
C ASP A 346 -22.78 9.76 -3.56
N GLU A 347 -22.52 10.91 -4.18
CA GLU A 347 -21.58 11.87 -3.63
C GLU A 347 -22.03 12.36 -2.25
N ASP A 348 -21.21 12.10 -1.24
CA ASP A 348 -21.38 12.65 0.10
C ASP A 348 -20.06 13.31 0.54
N PRO A 349 -19.99 14.65 0.54
CA PRO A 349 -18.78 15.36 0.91
C PRO A 349 -18.51 15.42 2.42
N ALA A 350 -19.47 15.03 3.27
CA ALA A 350 -19.32 15.17 4.72
C ALA A 350 -18.16 14.34 5.29
N PRO A 351 -17.97 13.06 4.94
CA PRO A 351 -16.81 12.29 5.39
C PRO A 351 -15.46 12.85 4.89
N TYR A 352 -15.43 13.38 3.66
CA TYR A 352 -14.23 14.05 3.14
C TYR A 352 -13.85 15.27 3.98
N HIS A 353 -14.80 16.17 4.24
CA HIS A 353 -14.56 17.34 5.09
C HIS A 353 -14.22 16.97 6.54
N LEU A 354 -14.81 15.89 7.06
CA LEU A 354 -14.47 15.38 8.38
C LEU A 354 -12.98 14.98 8.44
N LEU A 355 -12.50 14.12 7.54
CA LEU A 355 -11.10 13.72 7.54
C LEU A 355 -10.16 14.90 7.26
N LEU A 356 -10.51 15.78 6.32
CA LEU A 356 -9.74 16.98 6.01
C LEU A 356 -9.62 17.92 7.22
N SER A 357 -10.64 17.97 8.09
CA SER A 357 -10.60 18.77 9.32
C SER A 357 -9.62 18.25 10.38
N HIS A 358 -9.17 17.00 10.26
CA HIS A 358 -8.13 16.43 11.11
C HIS A 358 -6.70 16.79 10.66
N LEU A 359 -6.52 17.31 9.45
CA LEU A 359 -5.20 17.77 8.98
C LEU A 359 -4.87 19.15 9.56
N ARG A 360 -4.59 19.19 10.86
CA ARG A 360 -4.33 20.41 11.64
C ARG A 360 -2.88 20.47 12.09
N ARG A 361 -2.38 21.68 12.33
CA ARG A 361 -1.01 21.91 12.81
C ARG A 361 -0.75 21.27 14.18
N GLU A 362 -1.77 21.26 15.04
CA GLU A 362 -1.73 20.66 16.39
C GLU A 362 -1.63 19.14 16.35
N ASN A 363 -2.25 18.54 15.34
CA ASN A 363 -2.33 17.09 15.11
C ASN A 363 -1.21 16.59 14.17
N MET A 364 -0.16 17.36 13.96
CA MET A 364 0.89 17.04 13.02
C MET A 364 2.19 16.59 13.71
N LEU A 365 2.75 15.48 13.27
CA LEU A 365 4.11 15.06 13.60
C LEU A 365 4.96 15.08 12.32
N VAL A 366 6.09 15.80 12.35
CA VAL A 366 6.97 15.92 11.19
C VAL A 366 8.25 15.12 11.41
N THR A 367 8.63 14.31 10.43
CA THR A 367 9.85 13.51 10.44
C THR A 367 10.73 13.88 9.26
N LEU A 368 11.95 14.35 9.53
CA LEU A 368 12.99 14.63 8.55
C LEU A 368 14.05 13.54 8.61
N THR A 369 14.19 12.76 7.55
CA THR A 369 15.17 11.67 7.45
C THR A 369 16.20 12.00 6.39
N ALA A 370 17.43 12.28 6.80
CA ALA A 370 18.53 12.56 5.87
C ALA A 370 19.89 12.33 6.53
N LYS A 371 20.90 12.09 5.70
CA LYS A 371 22.29 12.01 6.15
C LYS A 371 22.78 13.35 6.72
N GLY A 372 23.48 13.28 7.84
CA GLY A 372 24.11 14.45 8.47
C GLY A 372 23.17 15.36 9.25
N VAL A 373 21.92 14.95 9.50
CA VAL A 373 21.04 15.69 10.42
C VAL A 373 21.56 15.58 11.86
N PRO A 374 21.38 16.62 12.70
CA PRO A 374 21.79 16.57 14.09
C PRO A 374 20.98 15.51 14.86
N THR A 375 21.67 14.67 15.62
CA THR A 375 21.06 13.62 16.46
C THR A 375 21.60 13.74 17.88
N THR A 376 20.74 13.49 18.88
CA THR A 376 21.07 13.57 20.31
C THR A 376 20.77 12.28 21.05
N ASP A 377 19.92 11.45 20.47
CA ASP A 377 19.34 10.28 21.12
C ASP A 377 19.49 9.04 20.24
N THR A 378 19.33 7.87 20.88
CA THR A 378 19.38 6.57 20.21
C THR A 378 18.13 5.77 20.57
N GLU A 379 17.38 5.33 19.56
CA GLU A 379 16.24 4.44 19.74
C GLU A 379 16.73 3.04 20.18
N THR A 380 16.05 2.43 21.14
CA THR A 380 16.58 1.27 21.88
C THR A 380 16.55 -0.05 21.09
N HIS A 381 15.59 -0.24 20.19
CA HIS A 381 15.45 -1.49 19.45
C HIS A 381 16.38 -1.55 18.24
N TYR A 382 16.29 -0.58 17.34
CA TYR A 382 17.06 -0.57 16.09
C TYR A 382 18.37 0.21 16.17
N GLY A 383 18.68 0.83 17.32
CA GLY A 383 19.89 1.65 17.48
C GLY A 383 19.91 2.87 16.57
N ALA A 384 18.74 3.32 16.14
CA ALA A 384 18.61 4.44 15.22
C ALA A 384 18.89 5.76 15.91
N GLN A 385 19.76 6.58 15.30
CA GLN A 385 20.12 7.90 15.83
C GLN A 385 19.07 8.92 15.44
N TYR A 386 18.59 9.72 16.39
CA TYR A 386 17.58 10.75 16.14
C TYR A 386 17.71 11.94 17.09
N SER A 387 16.97 12.99 16.78
CA SER A 387 16.66 14.08 17.72
C SER A 387 15.18 14.45 17.62
N TYR A 388 14.65 15.00 18.71
CA TYR A 388 13.31 15.57 18.75
C TYR A 388 13.36 17.00 19.23
N SER A 389 12.58 17.87 18.60
CA SER A 389 12.49 19.27 18.98
C SER A 389 11.07 19.80 18.83
N GLU A 390 10.73 20.79 19.65
CA GLU A 390 9.49 21.56 19.58
C GLU A 390 9.83 23.04 19.32
N ASP A 391 9.11 23.67 18.34
CA ASP A 391 9.33 25.07 17.96
C ASP A 391 8.01 25.83 17.92
N ALA A 392 7.73 26.53 19.03
CA ALA A 392 6.53 27.33 19.16
C ALA A 392 6.53 28.58 18.27
N ALA A 393 7.71 29.13 17.95
CA ALA A 393 7.80 30.31 17.07
C ALA A 393 7.47 29.92 15.63
N PHE A 394 8.04 28.84 15.14
CA PHE A 394 7.70 28.34 13.80
C PHE A 394 6.23 27.88 13.71
N TYR A 395 5.68 27.28 14.77
CA TYR A 395 4.25 26.97 14.81
C TYR A 395 3.39 28.22 14.60
N GLN A 396 3.74 29.36 15.23
CA GLN A 396 2.99 30.62 15.03
C GLN A 396 3.10 31.13 13.59
N GLU A 397 4.23 30.95 12.91
CA GLU A 397 4.35 31.24 11.47
C GLU A 397 3.39 30.38 10.66
N LEU A 398 3.26 29.09 10.98
CA LEU A 398 2.40 28.14 10.27
C LEU A 398 0.90 28.45 10.42
N THR A 399 0.48 29.16 11.47
CA THR A 399 -0.93 29.54 11.65
C THR A 399 -1.40 30.69 10.77
N HIS A 400 -0.46 31.39 10.07
CA HIS A 400 -0.75 32.57 9.27
C HIS A 400 -0.06 32.49 7.90
N LEU A 401 -0.20 31.38 7.19
CA LEU A 401 0.39 31.20 5.89
C LEU A 401 -0.32 32.06 4.83
N PRO A 402 0.42 32.74 3.93
CA PRO A 402 -0.18 33.44 2.82
C PRO A 402 -0.77 32.46 1.81
N SER A 403 -1.87 32.86 1.18
CA SER A 403 -2.43 32.10 0.06
C SER A 403 -1.42 32.01 -1.10
N ARG A 404 -1.35 30.85 -1.70
CA ARG A 404 -0.46 30.55 -2.84
C ARG A 404 -1.32 30.36 -4.10
N PRO A 405 -1.42 31.35 -4.99
CA PRO A 405 -2.28 31.26 -6.18
C PRO A 405 -1.83 30.19 -7.18
N GLU A 406 -0.60 29.70 -7.06
CA GLU A 406 -0.06 28.60 -7.85
C GLU A 406 -0.69 27.25 -7.47
N LEU A 407 -1.16 27.12 -6.21
CA LEU A 407 -1.80 25.92 -5.69
C LEU A 407 -3.30 25.97 -5.96
N ARG A 408 -3.80 24.96 -6.66
CA ARG A 408 -5.22 24.87 -7.02
C ARG A 408 -5.67 23.42 -7.12
N LEU A 409 -6.97 23.20 -7.07
CA LEU A 409 -7.56 21.89 -7.37
C LEU A 409 -7.21 21.46 -8.81
N PRO A 410 -7.03 20.14 -9.07
CA PRO A 410 -6.87 19.64 -10.43
C PRO A 410 -8.09 20.01 -11.28
N GLU A 411 -7.88 20.26 -12.56
CA GLU A 411 -8.98 20.42 -13.51
C GLU A 411 -9.65 19.07 -13.81
N ALA A 412 -10.88 19.10 -14.31
CA ALA A 412 -11.56 17.89 -14.75
C ALA A 412 -10.71 17.15 -15.80
N ASN A 413 -10.57 15.85 -15.62
CA ASN A 413 -9.67 15.04 -16.42
C ASN A 413 -10.27 14.72 -17.81
N PRO A 414 -9.72 15.30 -18.90
CA PRO A 414 -10.29 15.12 -20.24
C PRO A 414 -10.14 13.71 -20.80
N PHE A 415 -9.33 12.88 -20.18
CA PHE A 415 -9.05 11.52 -20.64
C PHE A 415 -10.00 10.47 -20.04
N ILE A 416 -10.85 10.83 -19.08
CA ILE A 416 -11.83 9.87 -18.53
C ILE A 416 -12.77 9.42 -19.64
N PRO A 417 -12.89 8.11 -19.91
CA PRO A 417 -13.72 7.62 -21.00
C PRO A 417 -15.20 7.96 -20.77
N ALA A 418 -15.80 8.71 -21.68
CA ALA A 418 -17.25 9.00 -21.62
C ALA A 418 -18.10 7.75 -21.93
N ALA A 419 -17.59 6.87 -22.77
CA ALA A 419 -18.17 5.57 -23.10
C ALA A 419 -17.08 4.62 -23.55
N VAL A 420 -17.20 3.36 -23.15
CA VAL A 420 -16.28 2.29 -23.54
C VAL A 420 -17.07 1.30 -24.39
N SER A 421 -16.62 1.04 -25.62
CA SER A 421 -17.23 0.07 -26.50
C SER A 421 -16.23 -1.00 -26.92
N ILE A 422 -16.65 -2.25 -26.90
CA ILE A 422 -15.91 -3.34 -27.51
C ILE A 422 -16.22 -3.29 -29.01
N PRO A 423 -15.24 -3.03 -29.90
CA PRO A 423 -15.49 -3.03 -31.33
C PRO A 423 -16.07 -4.38 -31.77
N VAL A 424 -17.17 -4.36 -32.54
CA VAL A 424 -17.68 -5.59 -33.18
C VAL A 424 -16.63 -6.10 -34.17
N ARG A 425 -16.16 -7.30 -33.95
CA ARG A 425 -15.06 -7.88 -34.72
C ARG A 425 -15.54 -9.10 -35.48
N ALA A 426 -15.14 -9.19 -36.75
CA ALA A 426 -15.25 -10.46 -37.45
C ALA A 426 -14.35 -11.49 -36.76
N GLN A 427 -14.86 -12.70 -36.53
CA GLN A 427 -14.01 -13.81 -36.06
C GLN A 427 -12.84 -13.99 -37.00
N SER A 428 -11.64 -13.90 -36.49
CA SER A 428 -10.41 -14.27 -37.23
C SER A 428 -9.76 -15.41 -36.47
N ASP A 429 -9.45 -16.46 -37.18
CA ASP A 429 -8.69 -17.60 -36.66
C ASP A 429 -7.16 -17.28 -36.63
N ASP A 430 -6.77 -16.07 -37.02
CA ASP A 430 -5.37 -15.64 -37.05
C ASP A 430 -4.89 -15.30 -35.64
N VAL A 431 -4.08 -16.15 -35.07
CA VAL A 431 -3.43 -15.96 -33.75
C VAL A 431 -2.22 -15.02 -33.87
N LEU A 432 -1.65 -14.85 -35.06
CA LEU A 432 -0.45 -14.06 -35.31
C LEU A 432 -0.80 -12.66 -35.83
N PRO A 433 -0.01 -11.63 -35.45
CA PRO A 433 -0.16 -10.29 -36.01
C PRO A 433 -0.03 -10.28 -37.55
N LEU A 434 -0.98 -9.63 -38.22
CA LEU A 434 -0.97 -9.43 -39.65
C LEU A 434 -0.09 -8.24 -40.01
N ARG A 435 0.82 -8.42 -41.00
CA ARG A 435 1.57 -7.31 -41.56
C ARG A 435 0.67 -6.54 -42.55
N VAL A 436 0.29 -5.33 -42.17
CA VAL A 436 -0.65 -4.48 -42.95
C VAL A 436 0.05 -3.39 -43.77
N ILE A 437 1.28 -3.00 -43.38
CA ILE A 437 2.14 -2.10 -44.14
C ILE A 437 3.54 -2.70 -44.22
N ASP A 438 4.16 -2.62 -45.38
CA ASP A 438 5.56 -3.01 -45.61
C ASP A 438 6.17 -2.11 -46.69
N GLU A 439 6.67 -0.96 -46.23
CA GLU A 439 7.26 0.06 -47.09
C GLU A 439 8.68 0.40 -46.60
N PRO A 440 9.56 0.94 -47.43
CA PRO A 440 10.88 1.36 -47.00
C PRO A 440 10.83 2.31 -45.80
N GLY A 441 11.34 1.86 -44.66
CA GLY A 441 11.36 2.60 -43.41
C GLY A 441 10.12 2.44 -42.50
N LEU A 442 9.08 1.71 -42.95
CA LEU A 442 7.87 1.47 -42.15
C LEU A 442 7.32 0.06 -42.34
N THR A 443 7.31 -0.72 -41.27
CA THR A 443 6.59 -2.00 -41.25
C THR A 443 5.56 -1.92 -40.12
N LEU A 444 4.27 -2.17 -40.42
CA LEU A 444 3.19 -2.16 -39.43
C LEU A 444 2.54 -3.53 -39.32
N TYR A 445 2.41 -4.00 -38.11
CA TYR A 445 1.66 -5.21 -37.78
C TYR A 445 0.39 -4.82 -37.00
N HIS A 446 -0.70 -5.50 -37.31
CA HIS A 446 -1.97 -5.37 -36.58
C HIS A 446 -2.35 -6.73 -35.99
N SER A 447 -2.74 -6.73 -34.70
CA SER A 447 -3.28 -7.90 -34.02
C SER A 447 -4.60 -7.53 -33.35
N LEU A 448 -5.54 -8.44 -33.37
CA LEU A 448 -6.86 -8.27 -32.79
C LEU A 448 -7.00 -9.21 -31.60
N ASP A 449 -7.32 -8.66 -30.40
CA ASP A 449 -7.68 -9.48 -29.25
C ASP A 449 -9.10 -10.04 -29.46
N THR A 450 -9.17 -11.34 -29.76
CA THR A 450 -10.44 -12.08 -29.92
C THR A 450 -10.75 -12.96 -28.71
N GLN A 451 -9.81 -13.07 -27.76
CA GLN A 451 -9.95 -13.94 -26.59
C GLN A 451 -10.62 -13.23 -25.41
N PHE A 452 -10.12 -12.05 -25.06
CA PHE A 452 -10.57 -11.36 -23.84
C PHE A 452 -11.59 -10.25 -24.11
N LEU A 453 -11.72 -9.80 -25.38
CA LEU A 453 -12.68 -8.78 -25.81
C LEU A 453 -12.66 -7.53 -24.93
N ARG A 454 -11.47 -7.11 -24.47
CA ARG A 454 -11.33 -5.91 -23.66
C ARG A 454 -11.40 -4.65 -24.53
N PRO A 455 -12.02 -3.56 -24.06
CA PRO A 455 -12.10 -2.29 -24.78
C PRO A 455 -10.80 -1.49 -24.64
N LYS A 456 -9.66 -2.15 -24.83
CA LYS A 456 -8.32 -1.56 -24.70
C LYS A 456 -7.55 -1.69 -26.02
N ALA A 457 -6.74 -0.67 -26.30
CA ALA A 457 -5.82 -0.65 -27.42
C ALA A 457 -4.38 -0.53 -26.91
N SER A 458 -3.46 -1.17 -27.63
CA SER A 458 -2.01 -1.04 -27.41
C SER A 458 -1.36 -0.63 -28.71
N LEU A 459 -0.64 0.47 -28.69
CA LEU A 459 0.19 0.95 -29.80
C LEU A 459 1.66 0.83 -29.38
N GLN A 460 2.46 0.17 -30.21
CA GLN A 460 3.89 0.01 -29.93
C GLN A 460 4.70 0.44 -31.15
N TYR A 461 5.65 1.33 -30.94
CA TYR A 461 6.58 1.80 -31.96
C TYR A 461 8.01 1.43 -31.56
N LYS A 462 8.74 0.89 -32.54
CA LYS A 462 10.17 0.62 -32.39
C LYS A 462 10.93 1.46 -33.44
N PHE A 463 11.65 2.46 -32.96
CA PHE A 463 12.54 3.27 -33.78
C PHE A 463 13.94 2.65 -33.79
N ARG A 464 14.34 2.05 -34.90
CA ARG A 464 15.64 1.39 -35.01
C ARG A 464 16.71 2.38 -35.45
N PHE A 465 17.86 2.30 -34.80
CA PHE A 465 19.07 3.01 -35.22
C PHE A 465 20.08 2.05 -35.81
N PRO A 466 20.94 2.49 -36.78
CA PRO A 466 22.06 1.69 -37.26
C PRO A 466 22.94 1.25 -36.08
N LEU A 467 23.25 -0.06 -36.01
CA LEU A 467 24.00 -0.63 -34.86
C LEU A 467 25.38 0.00 -34.69
N GLU A 468 26.03 0.42 -35.77
CA GLU A 468 27.31 1.10 -35.79
C GLU A 468 27.29 2.48 -35.09
N ARG A 469 26.10 3.06 -34.90
CA ARG A 469 25.89 4.30 -34.14
C ARG A 469 25.54 4.06 -32.66
N MET A 470 25.29 2.80 -32.28
CA MET A 470 24.87 2.42 -30.94
C MET A 470 26.08 2.13 -30.03
N ASP A 471 27.11 3.00 -30.03
CA ASP A 471 28.23 2.90 -29.12
C ASP A 471 27.79 3.22 -27.66
N LEU A 472 28.67 2.97 -26.70
CA LEU A 472 28.37 3.17 -25.27
C LEU A 472 27.96 4.62 -24.96
N ARG A 473 28.65 5.60 -25.56
CA ARG A 473 28.35 7.02 -25.35
C ARG A 473 26.96 7.38 -25.85
N PHE A 474 26.61 6.92 -27.06
CA PHE A 474 25.28 7.15 -27.63
C PHE A 474 24.19 6.52 -26.77
N LYS A 475 24.39 5.28 -26.28
CA LYS A 475 23.43 4.61 -25.41
C LYS A 475 23.20 5.35 -24.09
N VAL A 476 24.27 5.83 -23.44
CA VAL A 476 24.15 6.62 -22.20
C VAL A 476 23.40 7.92 -22.46
N LEU A 477 23.73 8.63 -23.55
CA LEU A 477 23.01 9.87 -23.91
C LEU A 477 21.56 9.61 -24.26
N LEU A 478 21.26 8.50 -24.91
CA LEU A 478 19.87 8.11 -25.24
C LEU A 478 19.06 7.76 -23.98
N ASP A 479 19.70 7.09 -23.03
CA ASP A 479 19.09 6.79 -21.73
C ASP A 479 18.77 8.07 -20.94
N MET A 480 19.73 8.98 -20.86
CA MET A 480 19.51 10.31 -20.25
C MET A 480 18.39 11.08 -20.97
N TYR A 481 18.38 11.04 -22.31
CA TYR A 481 17.35 11.72 -23.09
C TYR A 481 15.96 11.15 -22.81
N THR A 482 15.81 9.84 -22.83
CA THR A 482 14.50 9.19 -22.56
C THR A 482 14.03 9.47 -21.14
N THR A 483 14.94 9.48 -20.17
CA THR A 483 14.65 9.87 -18.77
C THR A 483 14.18 11.33 -18.67
N CYS A 484 14.90 12.27 -19.30
CA CYS A 484 14.51 13.68 -19.30
C CYS A 484 13.15 13.91 -19.99
N VAL A 485 12.88 13.22 -21.11
CA VAL A 485 11.57 13.32 -21.79
C VAL A 485 10.45 12.82 -20.89
N ASN A 486 10.61 11.65 -20.25
CA ASN A 486 9.60 11.12 -19.34
C ASN A 486 9.33 12.08 -18.18
N GLU A 487 10.37 12.66 -17.58
CA GLU A 487 10.21 13.64 -16.51
C GLU A 487 9.51 14.92 -16.99
N SER A 488 9.88 15.44 -18.17
CA SER A 488 9.25 16.65 -18.72
C SER A 488 7.78 16.46 -19.10
N LEU A 489 7.38 15.23 -19.42
CA LEU A 489 5.99 14.87 -19.76
C LEU A 489 5.15 14.48 -18.54
N ASN A 490 5.75 14.32 -17.35
CA ASN A 490 5.06 13.77 -16.19
C ASN A 490 3.79 14.56 -15.82
N GLU A 491 3.88 15.87 -15.69
CA GLU A 491 2.76 16.75 -15.35
C GLU A 491 1.62 16.68 -16.39
N LEU A 492 1.97 16.61 -17.69
CA LEU A 492 1.01 16.52 -18.79
C LEU A 492 0.36 15.14 -18.89
N ALA A 493 1.14 14.08 -18.66
CA ALA A 493 0.68 12.70 -18.82
C ALA A 493 -0.04 12.16 -17.56
N TYR A 494 0.08 12.82 -16.43
CA TYR A 494 -0.52 12.36 -15.18
C TYR A 494 -2.05 12.18 -15.25
N PRO A 495 -2.84 13.13 -15.78
CA PRO A 495 -4.27 12.90 -15.94
C PRO A 495 -4.60 11.72 -16.85
N ALA A 496 -3.81 11.48 -17.90
CA ALA A 496 -3.98 10.32 -18.77
C ALA A 496 -3.75 9.01 -18.00
N ARG A 497 -2.72 8.94 -17.13
CA ARG A 497 -2.48 7.77 -16.27
C ARG A 497 -3.67 7.50 -15.32
N LEU A 498 -4.25 8.52 -14.73
CA LEU A 498 -5.44 8.38 -13.88
C LEU A 498 -6.65 7.81 -14.66
N ALA A 499 -6.73 8.08 -15.95
CA ALA A 499 -7.76 7.55 -16.85
C ALA A 499 -7.41 6.16 -17.45
N GLY A 500 -6.36 5.50 -16.95
CA GLY A 500 -5.94 4.19 -17.43
C GLY A 500 -5.21 4.20 -18.77
N LEU A 501 -4.78 5.39 -19.25
CA LEU A 501 -3.87 5.54 -20.37
C LEU A 501 -2.43 5.56 -19.85
N SER A 502 -1.61 4.62 -20.30
CA SER A 502 -0.18 4.60 -19.98
C SER A 502 0.65 4.79 -21.24
N TYR A 503 1.76 5.48 -21.11
CA TYR A 503 2.79 5.52 -22.14
C TYR A 503 4.12 5.03 -21.55
N SER A 504 4.99 4.52 -22.42
CA SER A 504 6.37 4.22 -22.10
C SER A 504 7.26 4.73 -23.23
N PHE A 505 8.28 5.49 -22.88
CA PHE A 505 9.32 5.94 -23.80
C PHE A 505 10.66 5.52 -23.21
N ALA A 506 11.23 4.46 -23.79
CA ALA A 506 12.39 3.78 -23.25
C ALA A 506 13.43 3.45 -24.30
N ASN A 507 14.67 3.49 -23.89
CA ASN A 507 15.77 3.04 -24.69
C ASN A 507 15.88 1.50 -24.67
N GLY A 508 16.28 0.89 -25.80
CA GLY A 508 16.48 -0.55 -25.94
C GLY A 508 17.73 -0.90 -26.74
N TYR A 509 17.91 -2.21 -27.01
CA TYR A 509 19.13 -2.68 -27.65
C TYR A 509 19.33 -2.12 -29.05
N GLU A 510 18.26 -1.96 -29.85
CA GLU A 510 18.31 -1.53 -31.25
C GLU A 510 17.80 -0.11 -31.50
N GLY A 511 17.44 0.62 -30.45
CA GLY A 511 16.88 1.97 -30.59
C GLY A 511 15.91 2.36 -29.49
N VAL A 512 14.88 3.14 -29.82
CA VAL A 512 13.87 3.62 -28.87
C VAL A 512 12.55 2.89 -29.05
N TYR A 513 11.93 2.56 -27.95
CA TYR A 513 10.59 2.00 -27.89
C TYR A 513 9.63 3.05 -27.33
N PHE A 514 8.52 3.24 -28.02
CA PHE A 514 7.43 4.06 -27.54
C PHE A 514 6.15 3.23 -27.56
N SER A 515 5.45 3.19 -26.44
CA SER A 515 4.17 2.50 -26.35
C SER A 515 3.11 3.37 -25.70
N ILE A 516 1.87 3.21 -26.13
CA ILE A 516 0.67 3.78 -25.51
C ILE A 516 -0.32 2.64 -25.31
N ASN A 517 -0.87 2.53 -24.11
CA ASN A 517 -1.87 1.51 -23.77
C ASN A 517 -3.01 2.18 -23.01
N GLY A 518 -4.26 1.79 -23.29
CA GLY A 518 -5.39 2.34 -22.58
C GLY A 518 -6.74 1.93 -23.12
N TYR A 519 -7.79 2.50 -22.54
CA TYR A 519 -9.15 2.29 -23.04
C TYR A 519 -9.37 2.97 -24.39
N GLY A 520 -10.08 2.29 -25.30
CA GLY A 520 -10.53 2.88 -26.56
C GLY A 520 -11.65 3.88 -26.29
N GLY A 521 -11.50 5.12 -26.79
CA GLY A 521 -12.48 6.22 -26.59
C GLY A 521 -12.05 7.26 -25.56
N SER A 522 -10.82 7.13 -25.03
CA SER A 522 -10.18 8.17 -24.19
C SER A 522 -9.49 9.23 -25.03
#